data_1cf1e833efc3a701f4a2a260621afd58
#
_entry.id   1cf1e833efc3a701f4a2a260621afd58
#
_cell.length_a   1.000
_cell.length_b   1.000
_cell.length_c   1.000
_cell.angle_alpha   90.00
_cell.angle_beta   90.00
_cell.angle_gamma   90.00
#
_symmetry.space_group_name_H-M   'P 1'
#
loop_
_entity.id
_entity.type
_entity.pdbx_description
1 polymer ?
#
loop_
_entity_poly.entity_id
_entity_poly.type
_entity_poly.pdbx_seq_one_letter_code
_entity_poly.pdbx_strand_id
1 'polypeptide(L)'
;MDYASLPVKDIERYARNVQPGAWFVESEKPLSTLLGSCVAVCLFDPLLKIGGINHFMLPDMGRSKHGDVDSMLSGNFAMEALLNALLVKGAKKVRLQAKAFGGGTIIDTDGGSLSIGMRNANFAKEWLARESIALHSSDFLGPWSRKIVFLPFSGEAFCKRLVTNMANAEVIAREERAYAETLLHKPKTIDKKIELF
;
A
#
# COMPACT_ATOMS: atom_id res chain seq x y z
N MET A 1 24.09 8.52 3.85
CA MET A 1 23.66 8.78 5.26
C MET A 1 23.33 7.42 5.88
N ASP A 2 23.86 7.13 7.05
CA ASP A 2 23.54 5.87 7.75
C ASP A 2 22.23 6.03 8.52
N TYR A 3 21.13 5.62 7.91
CA TYR A 3 19.81 5.69 8.52
C TYR A 3 19.60 4.66 9.63
N ALA A 4 20.38 3.56 9.65
CA ALA A 4 20.25 2.51 10.66
C ALA A 4 20.64 3.01 12.07
N SER A 5 21.48 4.04 12.15
CA SER A 5 21.93 4.65 13.40
C SER A 5 20.97 5.74 13.93
N LEU A 6 19.97 6.16 13.14
CA LEU A 6 19.09 7.25 13.50
C LEU A 6 17.79 6.76 14.18
N PRO A 7 17.23 7.52 15.14
CA PRO A 7 15.89 7.29 15.63
C PRO A 7 14.87 7.34 14.50
N VAL A 8 13.85 6.48 14.52
CA VAL A 8 12.82 6.39 13.46
C VAL A 8 12.17 7.75 13.15
N LYS A 9 11.95 8.58 14.17
CA LYS A 9 11.40 9.93 14.01
C LYS A 9 12.28 10.85 13.16
N ASP A 10 13.59 10.67 13.22
CA ASP A 10 14.54 11.45 12.43
C ASP A 10 14.63 10.89 11.01
N ILE A 11 14.58 9.56 10.84
CA ILE A 11 14.50 8.91 9.53
C ILE A 11 13.28 9.42 8.75
N GLU A 12 12.14 9.56 9.41
CA GLU A 12 10.89 10.03 8.78
C GLU A 12 11.05 11.39 8.09
N ARG A 13 11.87 12.29 8.63
CA ARG A 13 12.12 13.63 8.05
C ARG A 13 12.81 13.59 6.69
N TYR A 14 13.57 12.53 6.43
CA TYR A 14 14.27 12.31 5.16
C TYR A 14 13.48 11.41 4.21
N ALA A 15 12.41 10.80 4.69
CA ALA A 15 11.65 9.85 3.91
C ALA A 15 10.82 10.56 2.81
N ARG A 16 10.75 9.91 1.66
CA ARG A 16 9.83 10.30 0.60
C ARG A 16 8.41 9.85 0.99
N ASN A 17 7.49 10.79 1.02
CA ASN A 17 6.09 10.47 1.31
C ASN A 17 5.41 9.82 0.10
N VAL A 18 4.70 8.71 0.35
CA VAL A 18 3.96 7.95 -0.65
C VAL A 18 2.47 8.22 -0.46
N GLN A 19 1.91 8.98 -1.38
CA GLN A 19 0.50 9.35 -1.38
C GLN A 19 -0.41 8.18 -1.79
N PRO A 20 -1.71 8.21 -1.46
CA PRO A 20 -2.68 7.25 -1.98
C PRO A 20 -2.60 7.14 -3.51
N GLY A 21 -2.59 5.91 -4.03
CA GLY A 21 -2.45 5.61 -5.45
C GLY A 21 -1.04 5.64 -6.01
N ALA A 22 -0.05 6.03 -5.23
CA ALA A 22 1.34 6.08 -5.64
C ALA A 22 2.13 4.83 -5.23
N TRP A 23 3.25 4.62 -5.91
CA TRP A 23 4.31 3.68 -5.53
C TRP A 23 5.68 4.27 -5.81
N PHE A 24 6.68 3.86 -5.05
CA PHE A 24 8.08 4.23 -5.30
C PHE A 24 8.99 3.04 -5.03
N VAL A 25 10.06 2.96 -5.82
CA VAL A 25 11.16 2.00 -5.65
C VAL A 25 12.45 2.78 -5.45
N GLU A 26 13.14 2.49 -4.36
CA GLU A 26 14.35 3.17 -3.93
C GLU A 26 15.40 2.15 -3.46
N SER A 27 16.67 2.57 -3.41
CA SER A 27 17.78 1.80 -2.83
C SER A 27 18.48 2.54 -1.70
N GLU A 28 18.23 3.83 -1.56
CA GLU A 28 18.96 4.68 -0.61
C GLU A 28 18.02 5.51 0.28
N LYS A 29 16.94 6.01 -0.30
CA LYS A 29 16.06 6.95 0.39
C LYS A 29 14.92 6.24 1.12
N PRO A 30 14.71 6.49 2.41
CA PRO A 30 13.55 5.98 3.13
C PRO A 30 12.23 6.40 2.48
N LEU A 31 11.21 5.56 2.61
CA LEU A 31 9.86 5.80 2.12
C LEU A 31 8.89 5.83 3.31
N SER A 32 7.90 6.69 3.27
CA SER A 32 6.91 6.77 4.35
C SER A 32 5.50 6.98 3.82
N THR A 33 4.51 6.52 4.58
CA THR A 33 3.10 6.78 4.28
C THR A 33 2.27 6.78 5.55
N LEU A 34 1.07 7.39 5.47
CA LEU A 34 0.07 7.39 6.52
C LEU A 34 -1.16 6.65 6.01
N LEU A 35 -1.62 5.66 6.77
CA LEU A 35 -2.68 4.74 6.38
C LEU A 35 -3.87 4.83 7.34
N GLY A 36 -5.03 4.91 6.78
CA GLY A 36 -6.30 4.69 7.45
C GLY A 36 -6.89 3.34 7.06
N SER A 37 -7.92 3.35 6.23
CA SER A 37 -8.54 2.16 5.63
C SER A 37 -7.74 1.59 4.45
N CYS A 38 -6.86 2.40 3.86
CA CYS A 38 -5.92 2.00 2.83
C CYS A 38 -4.92 0.94 3.30
N VAL A 39 -4.23 0.33 2.34
CA VAL A 39 -3.14 -0.63 2.59
C VAL A 39 -1.89 -0.19 1.85
N ALA A 40 -0.74 -0.39 2.47
CA ALA A 40 0.57 -0.32 1.85
C ALA A 40 1.26 -1.68 1.89
N VAL A 41 1.85 -2.07 0.75
CA VAL A 41 2.70 -3.24 0.63
C VAL A 41 4.12 -2.80 0.34
N CYS A 42 5.06 -3.24 1.17
CA CYS A 42 6.49 -3.08 0.97
C CYS A 42 7.04 -4.36 0.36
N LEU A 43 7.77 -4.25 -0.75
CA LEU A 43 8.52 -5.35 -1.37
C LEU A 43 10.02 -5.05 -1.31
N PHE A 44 10.82 -6.08 -1.03
CA PHE A 44 12.27 -5.95 -0.85
C PHE A 44 13.02 -7.13 -1.46
N ASP A 45 14.06 -6.84 -2.26
CA ASP A 45 15.04 -7.84 -2.73
C ASP A 45 16.31 -7.76 -1.86
N PRO A 46 16.56 -8.73 -0.97
CA PRO A 46 17.68 -8.67 -0.03
C PRO A 46 19.05 -8.76 -0.70
N LEU A 47 19.14 -9.36 -1.89
CA LEU A 47 20.39 -9.46 -2.60
C LEU A 47 20.81 -8.14 -3.25
N LEU A 48 19.84 -7.45 -3.89
CA LEU A 48 20.09 -6.16 -4.52
C LEU A 48 20.02 -4.99 -3.55
N LYS A 49 19.50 -5.21 -2.33
CA LYS A 49 19.24 -4.16 -1.34
C LYS A 49 18.40 -3.03 -1.93
N ILE A 50 17.35 -3.41 -2.64
CA ILE A 50 16.38 -2.51 -3.25
C ILE A 50 14.98 -2.88 -2.79
N GLY A 51 14.16 -1.89 -2.53
CA GLY A 51 12.78 -2.11 -2.13
C GLY A 51 11.86 -1.01 -2.63
N GLY A 52 10.59 -1.26 -2.48
CA GLY A 52 9.56 -0.29 -2.83
C GLY A 52 8.33 -0.45 -1.96
N ILE A 53 7.49 0.56 -1.99
CA ILE A 53 6.22 0.59 -1.28
C ILE A 53 5.16 1.16 -2.22
N ASN A 54 3.95 0.60 -2.16
CA ASN A 54 2.76 1.19 -2.72
C ASN A 54 1.80 1.68 -1.61
N HIS A 55 0.82 2.49 -2.00
CA HIS A 55 -0.29 2.88 -1.14
C HIS A 55 -1.58 2.78 -1.97
N PHE A 56 -2.43 1.82 -1.67
CA PHE A 56 -3.65 1.59 -2.45
C PHE A 56 -4.89 1.41 -1.58
N MET A 57 -6.04 1.62 -2.21
CA MET A 57 -7.36 1.33 -1.69
C MET A 57 -8.19 0.74 -2.83
N LEU A 58 -8.95 -0.31 -2.55
CA LEU A 58 -9.96 -0.79 -3.48
C LEU A 58 -11.15 0.18 -3.45
N PRO A 59 -11.64 0.65 -4.60
CA PRO A 59 -12.82 1.50 -4.63
C PRO A 59 -14.03 0.78 -4.03
N ASP A 60 -14.85 1.52 -3.30
CA ASP A 60 -16.16 1.03 -2.86
C ASP A 60 -17.18 1.34 -3.96
N MET A 61 -17.48 0.35 -4.76
CA MET A 61 -18.39 0.46 -5.91
C MET A 61 -19.84 0.07 -5.58
N GLY A 62 -20.17 -0.03 -4.29
CA GLY A 62 -21.49 -0.45 -3.83
C GLY A 62 -21.79 -1.93 -4.14
N ARG A 63 -23.08 -2.33 -4.11
CA ARG A 63 -23.52 -3.73 -4.31
C ARG A 63 -23.56 -4.19 -5.78
N SER A 64 -22.94 -3.49 -6.70
CA SER A 64 -22.94 -3.85 -8.11
C SER A 64 -21.91 -4.97 -8.39
N LYS A 65 -22.35 -6.04 -9.06
CA LYS A 65 -21.45 -7.13 -9.50
C LYS A 65 -20.31 -6.64 -10.41
N HIS A 66 -20.51 -5.55 -11.15
CA HIS A 66 -19.47 -4.92 -11.98
C HIS A 66 -18.47 -4.12 -11.14
N GLY A 67 -18.89 -3.58 -10.00
CA GLY A 67 -18.05 -2.85 -9.08
C GLY A 67 -16.92 -3.70 -8.48
N ASP A 68 -17.17 -4.96 -8.20
CA ASP A 68 -16.16 -5.86 -7.64
C ASP A 68 -15.01 -6.13 -8.61
N VAL A 69 -15.31 -6.28 -9.90
CA VAL A 69 -14.30 -6.49 -10.95
C VAL A 69 -13.42 -5.24 -11.11
N ASP A 70 -14.02 -4.06 -11.21
CA ASP A 70 -13.27 -2.79 -11.35
C ASP A 70 -12.42 -2.51 -10.10
N SER A 71 -12.91 -2.83 -8.90
CA SER A 71 -12.16 -2.77 -7.64
C SER A 71 -10.92 -3.65 -7.65
N MET A 72 -11.08 -4.91 -8.06
CA MET A 72 -9.96 -5.85 -8.12
C MET A 72 -8.92 -5.44 -9.16
N LEU A 73 -9.36 -4.88 -10.31
CA LEU A 73 -8.45 -4.36 -11.34
C LEU A 73 -7.59 -3.20 -10.83
N SER A 74 -8.16 -2.28 -10.06
CA SER A 74 -7.42 -1.17 -9.46
C SER A 74 -6.38 -1.65 -8.44
N GLY A 75 -6.73 -2.63 -7.60
CA GLY A 75 -5.80 -3.27 -6.67
C GLY A 75 -4.69 -4.03 -7.38
N ASN A 76 -5.02 -4.82 -8.39
CA ASN A 76 -4.03 -5.54 -9.21
C ASN A 76 -3.05 -4.57 -9.85
N PHE A 77 -3.54 -3.47 -10.45
CA PHE A 77 -2.67 -2.46 -11.04
C PHE A 77 -1.66 -1.89 -10.03
N ALA A 78 -2.10 -1.54 -8.82
CA ALA A 78 -1.22 -0.98 -7.80
C ALA A 78 -0.14 -1.97 -7.34
N MET A 79 -0.48 -3.26 -7.25
CA MET A 79 0.44 -4.32 -6.86
C MET A 79 1.40 -4.68 -7.99
N GLU A 80 0.90 -4.82 -9.22
CA GLU A 80 1.70 -5.12 -10.40
C GLU A 80 2.64 -3.98 -10.76
N ALA A 81 2.21 -2.73 -10.63
CA ALA A 81 3.06 -1.57 -10.89
C ALA A 81 4.28 -1.54 -9.97
N LEU A 82 4.10 -1.82 -8.67
CA LEU A 82 5.21 -1.93 -7.73
C LEU A 82 6.14 -3.11 -8.07
N LEU A 83 5.56 -4.30 -8.33
CA LEU A 83 6.32 -5.49 -8.70
C LEU A 83 7.14 -5.24 -9.97
N ASN A 84 6.51 -4.77 -11.03
CA ASN A 84 7.17 -4.51 -12.31
C ASN A 84 8.27 -3.44 -12.19
N ALA A 85 8.05 -2.38 -11.40
CA ALA A 85 9.07 -1.37 -11.14
C ALA A 85 10.32 -1.95 -10.46
N LEU A 86 10.17 -2.93 -9.57
CA LEU A 86 11.30 -3.66 -8.97
C LEU A 86 11.97 -4.59 -9.98
N LEU A 87 11.20 -5.33 -10.78
CA LEU A 87 11.75 -6.23 -11.81
C LEU A 87 12.57 -5.47 -12.85
N VAL A 88 12.09 -4.32 -13.32
CA VAL A 88 12.83 -3.44 -14.24
C VAL A 88 14.17 -2.99 -13.66
N LYS A 89 14.26 -2.83 -12.33
CA LYS A 89 15.51 -2.51 -11.63
C LYS A 89 16.39 -3.75 -11.34
N GLY A 90 16.02 -4.92 -11.85
CA GLY A 90 16.82 -6.17 -11.76
C GLY A 90 16.46 -7.05 -10.56
N ALA A 91 15.46 -6.72 -9.76
CA ALA A 91 14.97 -7.60 -8.71
C ALA A 91 14.45 -8.91 -9.32
N LYS A 92 14.53 -10.01 -8.58
CA LYS A 92 13.96 -11.28 -9.00
C LYS A 92 12.80 -11.65 -8.08
N LYS A 93 11.64 -11.93 -8.66
CA LYS A 93 10.40 -12.26 -7.93
C LYS A 93 10.61 -13.32 -6.84
N VAL A 94 11.38 -14.36 -7.14
CA VAL A 94 11.68 -15.47 -6.21
C VAL A 94 12.47 -15.06 -4.96
N ARG A 95 13.07 -13.87 -4.96
CA ARG A 95 13.79 -13.33 -3.79
C ARG A 95 13.00 -12.28 -3.03
N LEU A 96 11.89 -11.82 -3.60
CA LEU A 96 11.12 -10.76 -2.97
C LEU A 96 10.51 -11.20 -1.65
N GLN A 97 10.63 -10.34 -0.68
CA GLN A 97 10.02 -10.44 0.64
C GLN A 97 9.02 -9.31 0.81
N ALA A 98 7.85 -9.61 1.35
CA ALA A 98 6.80 -8.63 1.55
C ALA A 98 6.60 -8.30 3.03
N LYS A 99 6.23 -7.05 3.29
CA LYS A 99 5.61 -6.58 4.53
C LYS A 99 4.39 -5.75 4.16
N ALA A 100 3.30 -5.82 4.96
CA ALA A 100 2.07 -5.13 4.59
C ALA A 100 1.34 -4.56 5.82
N PHE A 101 0.74 -3.38 5.65
CA PHE A 101 0.20 -2.60 6.74
C PHE A 101 -1.09 -1.89 6.33
N GLY A 102 -2.00 -1.63 7.27
CA GLY A 102 -3.16 -0.79 7.03
C GLY A 102 -4.51 -1.49 7.24
N GLY A 103 -5.51 -1.09 6.48
CA GLY A 103 -6.86 -1.65 6.59
C GLY A 103 -7.56 -1.30 7.90
N GLY A 104 -7.25 -0.14 8.50
CA GLY A 104 -7.88 0.31 9.74
C GLY A 104 -9.36 0.66 9.54
N THR A 105 -10.16 0.51 10.59
CA THR A 105 -11.55 0.95 10.63
C THR A 105 -11.58 2.32 11.29
N ILE A 106 -11.38 3.38 10.50
CA ILE A 106 -11.32 4.76 10.99
C ILE A 106 -12.70 5.43 10.92
N ILE A 107 -13.56 4.95 10.04
CA ILE A 107 -14.92 5.43 9.84
C ILE A 107 -15.85 4.24 10.04
N ASP A 108 -16.75 4.34 11.01
CA ASP A 108 -17.88 3.42 11.13
C ASP A 108 -18.78 3.63 9.90
N THR A 109 -18.72 2.70 8.96
CA THR A 109 -19.72 2.60 7.92
C THR A 109 -20.79 1.65 8.41
N ASP A 110 -21.95 2.20 8.76
CA ASP A 110 -23.14 1.46 9.16
C ASP A 110 -23.44 0.29 8.22
N GLY A 111 -23.49 -0.89 8.78
CA GLY A 111 -24.29 -2.00 8.28
C GLY A 111 -23.64 -3.01 7.33
N GLY A 112 -23.15 -4.12 7.86
CA GLY A 112 -23.31 -5.46 7.25
C GLY A 112 -22.43 -5.84 6.06
N SER A 113 -21.59 -4.97 5.57
CA SER A 113 -20.59 -5.27 4.52
C SER A 113 -19.20 -5.33 5.15
N LEU A 114 -18.32 -6.20 4.63
CA LEU A 114 -16.91 -6.19 4.99
C LEU A 114 -16.37 -4.77 4.87
N SER A 115 -15.79 -4.22 5.95
CA SER A 115 -15.26 -2.86 5.92
C SER A 115 -14.24 -2.70 4.79
N ILE A 116 -14.15 -1.51 4.20
CA ILE A 116 -13.16 -1.20 3.14
C ILE A 116 -11.76 -1.64 3.56
N GLY A 117 -11.39 -1.38 4.81
CA GLY A 117 -10.10 -1.79 5.35
C GLY A 117 -9.89 -3.31 5.35
N MET A 118 -10.91 -4.09 5.67
CA MET A 118 -10.83 -5.55 5.64
C MET A 118 -10.70 -6.07 4.20
N ARG A 119 -11.44 -5.50 3.26
CA ARG A 119 -11.33 -5.84 1.83
C ARG A 119 -9.92 -5.58 1.30
N ASN A 120 -9.36 -4.40 1.60
CA ASN A 120 -8.00 -4.02 1.23
C ASN A 120 -6.96 -4.98 1.80
N ALA A 121 -7.07 -5.33 3.10
CA ALA A 121 -6.15 -6.22 3.77
C ALA A 121 -6.21 -7.65 3.21
N ASN A 122 -7.41 -8.18 2.97
CA ASN A 122 -7.60 -9.50 2.38
C ASN A 122 -7.05 -9.56 0.95
N PHE A 123 -7.37 -8.56 0.13
CA PHE A 123 -6.84 -8.46 -1.23
C PHE A 123 -5.30 -8.49 -1.26
N ALA A 124 -4.63 -7.72 -0.40
CA ALA A 124 -3.17 -7.71 -0.33
C ALA A 124 -2.60 -9.10 0.00
N LYS A 125 -3.19 -9.80 0.99
CA LYS A 125 -2.78 -11.16 1.38
C LYS A 125 -2.97 -12.17 0.24
N GLU A 126 -4.14 -12.16 -0.38
CA GLU A 126 -4.50 -13.06 -1.48
C GLU A 126 -3.61 -12.82 -2.70
N TRP A 127 -3.35 -11.55 -3.05
CA TRP A 127 -2.47 -11.21 -4.14
C TRP A 127 -1.04 -11.70 -3.91
N LEU A 128 -0.46 -11.44 -2.73
CA LEU A 128 0.89 -11.91 -2.38
C LEU A 128 0.98 -13.45 -2.40
N ALA A 129 -0.03 -14.15 -1.90
CA ALA A 129 -0.09 -15.61 -1.93
C ALA A 129 -0.15 -16.14 -3.37
N ARG A 130 -0.99 -15.56 -4.23
CA ARG A 130 -1.10 -15.91 -5.64
C ARG A 130 0.22 -15.72 -6.40
N GLU A 131 0.93 -14.63 -6.10
CA GLU A 131 2.23 -14.32 -6.69
C GLU A 131 3.40 -15.09 -6.06
N SER A 132 3.12 -15.94 -5.06
CA SER A 132 4.14 -16.70 -4.31
C SER A 132 5.22 -15.81 -3.68
N ILE A 133 4.84 -14.61 -3.22
CA ILE A 133 5.71 -13.69 -2.49
C ILE A 133 5.43 -13.83 -0.98
N ALA A 134 6.45 -14.21 -0.22
CA ALA A 134 6.30 -14.45 1.21
C ALA A 134 6.00 -13.16 1.98
N LEU A 135 4.89 -13.14 2.73
CA LEU A 135 4.54 -12.07 3.65
C LEU A 135 5.23 -12.31 5.01
N HIS A 136 6.36 -11.64 5.24
CA HIS A 136 7.18 -11.83 6.44
C HIS A 136 6.62 -11.14 7.69
N SER A 137 5.96 -10.00 7.54
CA SER A 137 5.29 -9.33 8.64
C SER A 137 4.12 -8.47 8.16
N SER A 138 3.14 -8.30 9.03
CA SER A 138 1.99 -7.43 8.75
C SER A 138 1.39 -6.84 10.02
N ASP A 139 0.76 -5.69 9.87
CA ASP A 139 -0.09 -5.07 10.87
C ASP A 139 -1.35 -4.53 10.19
N PHE A 140 -2.42 -5.31 10.27
CA PHE A 140 -3.69 -5.02 9.61
C PHE A 140 -4.81 -4.81 10.62
N LEU A 141 -5.84 -4.09 10.15
CA LEU A 141 -7.12 -3.90 10.83
C LEU A 141 -7.01 -3.09 12.14
N GLY A 142 -8.10 -3.07 12.91
CA GLY A 142 -8.20 -2.33 14.17
C GLY A 142 -8.58 -0.85 14.00
N PRO A 143 -8.90 -0.17 15.10
CA PRO A 143 -9.48 1.18 15.10
C PRO A 143 -8.43 2.30 15.05
N TRP A 144 -7.27 2.07 14.50
CA TRP A 144 -6.16 3.03 14.45
C TRP A 144 -5.65 3.23 13.03
N SER A 145 -5.19 4.44 12.78
CA SER A 145 -4.33 4.75 11.65
C SER A 145 -2.88 4.29 11.91
N ARG A 146 -2.08 4.23 10.84
CA ARG A 146 -0.69 3.76 10.92
C ARG A 146 0.23 4.68 10.15
N LYS A 147 1.29 5.12 10.81
CA LYS A 147 2.42 5.73 10.14
C LYS A 147 3.46 4.64 9.85
N ILE A 148 3.84 4.52 8.58
CA ILE A 148 4.84 3.56 8.11
C ILE A 148 6.09 4.32 7.68
N VAL A 149 7.24 3.82 8.09
CA VAL A 149 8.56 4.20 7.55
C VAL A 149 9.25 2.93 7.09
N PHE A 150 9.58 2.87 5.81
CA PHE A 150 10.22 1.72 5.17
C PHE A 150 11.62 2.07 4.68
N LEU A 151 12.60 1.22 5.00
CA LEU A 151 13.99 1.33 4.56
C LEU A 151 14.22 0.37 3.39
N PRO A 152 14.22 0.84 2.15
CA PRO A 152 14.27 -0.03 0.97
C PRO A 152 15.61 -0.75 0.79
N PHE A 153 16.68 -0.27 1.42
CA PHE A 153 18.02 -0.86 1.37
C PHE A 153 18.25 -2.00 2.37
N SER A 154 17.44 -2.07 3.44
CA SER A 154 17.51 -3.14 4.46
C SER A 154 16.25 -4.00 4.54
N GLY A 155 15.16 -3.54 3.95
CA GLY A 155 13.85 -4.18 4.06
C GLY A 155 13.17 -3.97 5.41
N GLU A 156 13.74 -3.16 6.30
CA GLU A 156 13.12 -2.84 7.59
C GLU A 156 11.91 -1.93 7.40
N ALA A 157 10.88 -2.18 8.18
CA ALA A 157 9.68 -1.36 8.20
C ALA A 157 9.26 -1.09 9.65
N PHE A 158 9.07 0.17 9.96
CA PHE A 158 8.58 0.64 11.24
C PHE A 158 7.12 1.03 11.12
N CYS A 159 6.28 0.46 11.95
CA CYS A 159 4.85 0.73 12.00
C CYS A 159 4.48 1.34 13.34
N LYS A 160 4.01 2.58 13.32
CA LYS A 160 3.48 3.25 14.51
C LYS A 160 1.96 3.35 14.39
N ARG A 161 1.24 2.67 15.29
CA ARG A 161 -0.20 2.87 15.45
C ARG A 161 -0.47 4.23 16.07
N LEU A 162 -1.39 4.98 15.48
CA LEU A 162 -1.80 6.28 15.96
C LEU A 162 -3.22 6.18 16.48
N VAL A 163 -3.41 6.59 17.74
CA VAL A 163 -4.76 6.73 18.27
C VAL A 163 -5.46 7.82 17.45
N THR A 164 -6.58 7.46 16.88
CA THR A 164 -7.34 8.34 16.00
C THR A 164 -8.01 9.42 16.85
N ASN A 165 -7.35 10.57 16.99
CA ASN A 165 -8.08 11.77 17.42
C ASN A 165 -8.86 12.33 16.21
N MET A 166 -9.95 13.04 16.46
CA MET A 166 -10.87 13.50 15.40
C MET A 166 -10.13 14.30 14.31
N ALA A 167 -9.16 15.15 14.66
CA ALA A 167 -8.43 15.97 13.69
C ALA A 167 -7.56 15.14 12.70
N ASN A 168 -6.88 14.11 13.20
CA ASN A 168 -6.08 13.23 12.35
C ASN A 168 -6.95 12.31 11.49
N ALA A 169 -8.10 11.86 12.04
CA ALA A 169 -9.06 11.06 11.29
C ALA A 169 -9.64 11.84 10.11
N GLU A 170 -9.97 13.11 10.30
CA GLU A 170 -10.52 13.95 9.23
C GLU A 170 -9.53 14.19 8.09
N VAL A 171 -8.25 14.41 8.41
CA VAL A 171 -7.21 14.59 7.36
C VAL A 171 -7.06 13.32 6.55
N ILE A 172 -6.92 12.16 7.20
CA ILE A 172 -6.78 10.86 6.52
C ILE A 172 -8.03 10.57 5.69
N ALA A 173 -9.22 10.73 6.29
CA ALA A 173 -10.48 10.49 5.61
C ALA A 173 -10.67 11.40 4.39
N ARG A 174 -10.19 12.64 4.44
CA ARG A 174 -10.23 13.56 3.29
C ARG A 174 -9.30 13.10 2.17
N GLU A 175 -8.07 12.70 2.50
CA GLU A 175 -7.11 12.19 1.50
C GLU A 175 -7.60 10.89 0.87
N GLU A 176 -8.13 9.96 1.66
CA GLU A 176 -8.69 8.70 1.18
C GLU A 176 -9.93 8.92 0.31
N ARG A 177 -10.84 9.85 0.68
CA ARG A 177 -12.01 10.20 -0.15
C ARG A 177 -11.59 10.83 -1.48
N ALA A 178 -10.67 11.79 -1.46
CA ALA A 178 -10.17 12.41 -2.69
C ALA A 178 -9.57 11.37 -3.62
N TYR A 179 -8.83 10.39 -3.08
CA TYR A 179 -8.29 9.28 -3.88
C TYR A 179 -9.42 8.38 -4.40
N ALA A 180 -10.39 8.00 -3.58
CA ALA A 180 -11.53 7.19 -3.99
C ALA A 180 -12.32 7.86 -5.13
N GLU A 181 -12.55 9.16 -5.05
CA GLU A 181 -13.19 9.94 -6.13
C GLU A 181 -12.39 9.86 -7.43
N THR A 182 -11.07 9.93 -7.37
CA THR A 182 -10.24 9.77 -8.59
C THR A 182 -10.37 8.39 -9.21
N LEU A 183 -10.58 7.34 -8.42
CA LEU A 183 -10.79 5.98 -8.92
C LEU A 183 -12.15 5.83 -9.64
N LEU A 184 -13.18 6.51 -9.15
CA LEU A 184 -14.52 6.48 -9.74
C LEU A 184 -14.60 7.27 -11.06
N HIS A 185 -13.79 8.32 -11.21
CA HIS A 185 -13.85 9.23 -12.36
C HIS A 185 -12.76 8.96 -13.43
N LYS A 186 -11.91 7.96 -13.27
CA LYS A 186 -10.98 7.57 -14.34
C LYS A 186 -11.79 7.07 -15.54
N PRO A 187 -11.68 7.69 -16.73
CA PRO A 187 -12.33 7.18 -17.93
C PRO A 187 -11.82 5.76 -18.19
N LYS A 188 -12.72 4.87 -18.62
CA LYS A 188 -12.42 3.47 -19.00
C LYS A 188 -11.59 3.42 -20.30
N THR A 189 -10.41 4.00 -20.31
CA THR A 189 -9.43 3.79 -21.37
C THR A 189 -8.63 2.55 -21.03
N ILE A 190 -9.19 1.40 -21.38
CA ILE A 190 -8.40 0.20 -21.59
C ILE A 190 -7.65 0.44 -22.89
N ASP A 191 -6.46 1.02 -22.83
CA ASP A 191 -5.55 0.99 -23.95
C ASP A 191 -5.19 -0.48 -24.21
N LYS A 192 -5.77 -1.01 -25.31
CA LYS A 192 -5.48 -2.34 -25.84
C LYS A 192 -4.08 -2.38 -26.46
N LYS A 193 -3.04 -2.17 -25.64
CA LYS A 193 -1.65 -2.45 -25.99
C LYS A 193 -0.89 -2.96 -24.77
N ILE A 194 -1.31 -4.11 -24.26
CA ILE A 194 -0.41 -4.98 -23.54
C ILE A 194 -0.03 -6.06 -24.53
N GLU A 195 1.08 -5.89 -25.22
CA GLU A 195 1.76 -6.97 -25.91
C GLU A 195 2.35 -7.86 -24.81
N LEU A 196 1.75 -9.03 -24.66
CA LEU A 196 2.30 -10.11 -23.84
C LEU A 196 3.50 -10.70 -24.58
N PHE A 197 4.68 -10.54 -24.03
CA PHE A 197 5.88 -11.30 -24.40
C PHE A 197 6.02 -12.52 -23.51
#